data_169a0a1d0101ffb08489b2bf460176d1
#
_entry.id   169a0a1d0101ffb08489b2bf460176d1
#
_cell.length_a   1.000
_cell.length_b   1.000
_cell.length_c   1.000
_cell.angle_alpha   90.00
_cell.angle_beta   90.00
_cell.angle_gamma   90.00
#
_symmetry.space_group_name_H-M   'P 1'
#
loop_
_entity.id
_entity.type
_entity.pdbx_description
1 polymer ?
#
loop_
_entity_poly.entity_id
_entity_poly.type
_entity_poly.pdbx_seq_one_letter_code
_entity_poly.pdbx_strand_id
1 'polypeptide(L)'
;DDCGIGKTRCAMDIVSKMKNAFYVDCSQSQTKIRFVKQLATALGCDTTGKYYDILETVKYALNIIENPFVCVDEFGDLEYNAYLELKGIMNATKHNCTWYAMGADGLRAKITKGINNHKVGFAEIFSRLSDDFVTLVPKNPEERKEFYLKLFGDVAYVNLKNKNEVNEVVKKCMVKVANPFEGKQKGEQGGRIKSLRYLETLLKVRE
;
A
#
# COMPACT_ATOMS: atom_id res chain seq x y z
N ASP A 1 -4.77 6.57 0.68
CA ASP A 1 -5.62 6.42 -0.52
C ASP A 1 -6.79 5.48 -0.30
N ASP A 2 -7.79 5.53 -1.20
CA ASP A 2 -8.94 4.64 -1.20
C ASP A 2 -8.54 3.17 -1.24
N CYS A 3 -9.33 2.32 -0.61
CA CYS A 3 -9.15 0.87 -0.67
C CYS A 3 -9.63 0.31 -2.02
N GLY A 4 -8.90 -0.69 -2.53
CA GLY A 4 -9.31 -1.43 -3.73
C GLY A 4 -9.16 -0.67 -5.06
N ILE A 5 -8.22 0.26 -5.16
CA ILE A 5 -7.81 0.94 -6.41
C ILE A 5 -6.66 0.24 -7.14
N GLY A 6 -6.20 -0.90 -6.63
CA GLY A 6 -5.14 -1.69 -7.28
C GLY A 6 -3.72 -1.43 -6.79
N LYS A 7 -3.50 -0.69 -5.69
CA LYS A 7 -2.15 -0.39 -5.14
C LYS A 7 -1.25 -1.62 -5.04
N THR A 8 -1.69 -2.61 -4.29
CA THR A 8 -0.95 -3.88 -4.08
C THR A 8 -0.59 -4.56 -5.41
N ARG A 9 -1.55 -4.65 -6.33
CA ARG A 9 -1.31 -5.28 -7.64
C ARG A 9 -0.28 -4.53 -8.46
N CYS A 10 -0.38 -3.19 -8.48
CA CYS A 10 0.58 -2.32 -9.16
C CYS A 10 1.97 -2.46 -8.54
N ALA A 11 2.08 -2.46 -7.22
CA ALA A 11 3.35 -2.61 -6.52
C ALA A 11 4.03 -3.96 -6.82
N MET A 12 3.27 -5.06 -6.78
CA MET A 12 3.79 -6.39 -7.13
C MET A 12 4.28 -6.45 -8.59
N ASP A 13 3.51 -5.86 -9.52
CA ASP A 13 3.89 -5.81 -10.93
C ASP A 13 5.17 -5.00 -11.15
N ILE A 14 5.30 -3.83 -10.51
CA ILE A 14 6.50 -2.99 -10.59
C ILE A 14 7.71 -3.75 -10.01
N VAL A 15 7.59 -4.27 -8.79
CA VAL A 15 8.68 -4.99 -8.11
C VAL A 15 9.14 -6.19 -8.96
N SER A 16 8.21 -6.92 -9.59
CA SER A 16 8.57 -8.08 -10.44
C SER A 16 9.39 -7.72 -11.68
N LYS A 17 9.34 -6.45 -12.12
CA LYS A 17 10.04 -5.95 -13.32
C LYS A 17 11.32 -5.18 -12.99
N MET A 18 11.51 -4.79 -11.76
CA MET A 18 12.69 -4.03 -11.32
C MET A 18 13.77 -4.96 -10.78
N LYS A 19 15.03 -4.69 -11.13
CA LYS A 19 16.19 -5.36 -10.53
C LYS A 19 16.32 -4.92 -9.07
N ASN A 20 16.65 -5.86 -8.20
CA ASN A 20 16.88 -5.61 -6.77
C ASN A 20 15.69 -4.94 -6.04
N ALA A 21 14.48 -5.23 -6.48
CA ALA A 21 13.26 -4.76 -5.85
C ALA A 21 12.59 -5.86 -5.02
N PHE A 22 12.11 -5.50 -3.84
CA PHE A 22 11.56 -6.43 -2.85
C PHE A 22 10.21 -5.93 -2.36
N TYR A 23 9.26 -6.86 -2.21
CA TYR A 23 7.92 -6.56 -1.73
C TYR A 23 7.69 -7.19 -0.35
N VAL A 24 7.17 -6.39 0.57
CA VAL A 24 6.84 -6.79 1.95
C VAL A 24 5.42 -6.40 2.27
N ASP A 25 4.58 -7.37 2.65
CA ASP A 25 3.20 -7.16 3.08
C ASP A 25 3.11 -7.14 4.60
N CYS A 26 2.79 -5.98 5.18
CA CYS A 26 2.68 -5.83 6.63
C CYS A 26 1.36 -6.33 7.21
N SER A 27 0.35 -6.66 6.40
CA SER A 27 -0.92 -7.17 6.90
C SER A 27 -0.77 -8.49 7.68
N GLN A 28 0.22 -9.31 7.30
CA GLN A 28 0.53 -10.59 7.93
C GLN A 28 1.75 -10.54 8.87
N SER A 29 2.46 -9.40 8.91
CA SER A 29 3.75 -9.27 9.60
C SER A 29 3.83 -8.03 10.49
N GLN A 30 2.80 -7.80 11.28
CA GLN A 30 2.61 -6.59 12.10
C GLN A 30 3.68 -6.41 13.18
N THR A 31 4.16 -7.50 13.80
CA THR A 31 5.17 -7.45 14.87
C THR A 31 6.59 -7.31 14.32
N LYS A 32 7.50 -6.75 15.12
CA LYS A 32 8.91 -6.57 14.72
C LYS A 32 9.57 -7.87 14.24
N ILE A 33 9.31 -8.99 14.92
CA ILE A 33 9.92 -10.28 14.57
C ILE A 33 9.39 -10.79 13.23
N ARG A 34 8.06 -10.74 13.02
CA ARG A 34 7.44 -11.18 11.77
C ARG A 34 7.85 -10.28 10.60
N PHE A 35 7.89 -8.97 10.82
CA PHE A 35 8.32 -8.01 9.82
C PHE A 35 9.76 -8.26 9.36
N VAL A 36 10.70 -8.40 10.28
CA VAL A 36 12.12 -8.67 9.95
C VAL A 36 12.27 -10.01 9.22
N LYS A 37 11.55 -11.07 9.67
CA LYS A 37 11.56 -12.37 8.98
C LYS A 37 10.98 -12.29 7.57
N GLN A 38 9.89 -11.56 7.37
CA GLN A 38 9.31 -11.38 6.04
C GLN A 38 10.24 -10.59 5.12
N LEU A 39 10.87 -9.54 5.63
CA LEU A 39 11.88 -8.79 4.88
C LEU A 39 13.09 -9.68 4.53
N ALA A 40 13.57 -10.49 5.48
CA ALA A 40 14.63 -11.46 5.22
C ALA A 40 14.25 -12.47 4.13
N THR A 41 13.01 -13.00 4.18
CA THR A 41 12.48 -13.90 3.15
C THR A 41 12.44 -13.21 1.78
N ALA A 42 11.96 -11.97 1.72
CA ALA A 42 11.91 -11.20 0.47
C ALA A 42 13.30 -10.96 -0.13
N LEU A 43 14.31 -10.76 0.72
CA LEU A 43 15.72 -10.60 0.33
C LEU A 43 16.41 -11.92 -0.03
N GLY A 44 15.77 -13.09 0.15
CA GLY A 44 16.36 -14.40 -0.03
C GLY A 44 17.34 -14.80 1.08
N CYS A 45 17.25 -14.17 2.25
CA CYS A 45 18.08 -14.50 3.41
C CYS A 45 17.51 -15.68 4.21
N ASP A 46 18.38 -16.39 4.94
CA ASP A 46 17.95 -17.41 5.89
C ASP A 46 17.14 -16.76 7.05
N THR A 47 16.01 -17.37 7.37
CA THR A 47 15.12 -16.94 8.45
C THR A 47 15.14 -17.87 9.65
N THR A 48 16.03 -18.86 9.65
CA THR A 48 16.29 -19.74 10.80
C THR A 48 17.26 -19.07 11.77
N GLY A 49 17.20 -19.42 13.02
CA GLY A 49 18.11 -18.88 14.02
C GLY A 49 17.54 -17.77 14.89
N LYS A 50 18.42 -17.06 15.57
CA LYS A 50 18.03 -16.01 16.52
C LYS A 50 17.61 -14.73 15.79
N TYR A 51 16.66 -14.02 16.37
CA TYR A 51 16.15 -12.78 15.81
C TYR A 51 17.24 -11.76 15.45
N TYR A 52 18.22 -11.56 16.32
CA TYR A 52 19.29 -10.60 16.10
C TYR A 52 20.21 -11.00 14.94
N ASP A 53 20.45 -12.27 14.73
CA ASP A 53 21.28 -12.75 13.61
C ASP A 53 20.56 -12.50 12.28
N ILE A 54 19.23 -12.74 12.23
CA ILE A 54 18.39 -12.45 11.07
C ILE A 54 18.37 -10.93 10.78
N LEU A 55 18.22 -10.10 11.82
CA LEU A 55 18.20 -8.63 11.68
C LEU A 55 19.53 -8.10 11.11
N GLU A 56 20.66 -8.58 11.62
CA GLU A 56 21.98 -8.17 11.10
C GLU A 56 22.21 -8.67 9.67
N THR A 57 21.73 -9.88 9.34
CA THR A 57 21.76 -10.41 7.96
C THR A 57 20.94 -9.53 7.01
N VAL A 58 19.75 -9.09 7.42
CA VAL A 58 18.92 -8.16 6.63
C VAL A 58 19.65 -6.84 6.38
N LYS A 59 20.22 -6.22 7.42
CA LYS A 59 20.97 -4.98 7.29
C LYS A 59 22.19 -5.14 6.36
N TYR A 60 22.90 -6.24 6.52
CA TYR A 60 24.04 -6.57 5.66
C TYR A 60 23.61 -6.74 4.21
N ALA A 61 22.58 -7.57 3.94
CA ALA A 61 22.05 -7.80 2.60
C ALA A 61 21.65 -6.50 1.90
N LEU A 62 20.89 -5.63 2.59
CA LEU A 62 20.49 -4.33 2.05
C LEU A 62 21.67 -3.38 1.78
N ASN A 63 22.81 -3.56 2.43
CA ASN A 63 24.00 -2.75 2.18
C ASN A 63 24.90 -3.29 1.05
N ILE A 64 24.85 -4.58 0.75
CA ILE A 64 25.66 -5.17 -0.34
C ILE A 64 24.92 -5.24 -1.68
N ILE A 65 23.58 -5.30 -1.66
CA ILE A 65 22.75 -5.27 -2.88
C ILE A 65 22.89 -3.87 -3.50
N GLU A 66 23.10 -3.82 -4.79
CA GLU A 66 23.21 -2.57 -5.54
C GLU A 66 21.85 -1.89 -5.64
N ASN A 67 21.70 -0.70 -5.04
CA ASN A 67 20.48 0.14 -5.08
C ASN A 67 19.19 -0.66 -4.79
N PRO A 68 19.07 -1.35 -3.64
CA PRO A 68 17.88 -2.11 -3.32
C PRO A 68 16.67 -1.18 -3.15
N PHE A 69 15.54 -1.61 -3.70
CA PHE A 69 14.24 -0.94 -3.56
C PHE A 69 13.31 -1.84 -2.74
N VAL A 70 12.84 -1.35 -1.60
CA VAL A 70 11.91 -2.09 -0.73
C VAL A 70 10.55 -1.41 -0.73
N CYS A 71 9.55 -2.12 -1.28
CA CYS A 71 8.15 -1.71 -1.23
C CYS A 71 7.46 -2.35 -0.03
N VAL A 72 6.97 -1.53 0.89
CA VAL A 72 6.27 -1.95 2.12
C VAL A 72 4.79 -1.63 1.97
N ASP A 73 3.98 -2.67 1.76
CA ASP A 73 2.52 -2.54 1.64
C ASP A 73 1.84 -2.71 2.99
N GLU A 74 0.63 -2.16 3.12
CA GLU A 74 -0.17 -2.09 4.34
C GLU A 74 0.68 -1.60 5.54
N PHE A 75 1.51 -0.57 5.27
CA PHE A 75 2.45 0.00 6.24
C PHE A 75 1.77 0.48 7.53
N GLY A 76 0.49 0.86 7.44
CA GLY A 76 -0.34 1.22 8.59
C GLY A 76 -0.57 0.09 9.61
N ASP A 77 -0.41 -1.17 9.21
CA ASP A 77 -0.68 -2.33 10.07
C ASP A 77 0.46 -2.65 11.03
N LEU A 78 1.68 -2.15 10.77
CA LEU A 78 2.83 -2.39 11.64
C LEU A 78 2.56 -1.92 13.08
N GLU A 79 2.92 -2.75 14.05
CA GLU A 79 2.95 -2.38 15.47
C GLU A 79 4.07 -1.36 15.75
N TYR A 80 3.96 -0.64 16.85
CA TYR A 80 4.91 0.40 17.22
C TYR A 80 6.36 -0.09 17.28
N ASN A 81 6.59 -1.26 17.87
CA ASN A 81 7.95 -1.83 17.96
C ASN A 81 8.52 -2.20 16.59
N ALA A 82 7.65 -2.55 15.61
CA ALA A 82 8.08 -2.80 14.24
C ALA A 82 8.46 -1.50 13.52
N TYR A 83 7.77 -0.38 13.79
CA TYR A 83 8.20 0.95 13.31
C TYR A 83 9.59 1.33 13.83
N LEU A 84 9.87 1.10 15.13
CA LEU A 84 11.19 1.39 15.71
C LEU A 84 12.29 0.51 15.08
N GLU A 85 11.99 -0.76 14.83
CA GLU A 85 12.93 -1.67 14.17
C GLU A 85 13.20 -1.25 12.73
N LEU A 86 12.15 -0.93 11.97
CA LEU A 86 12.29 -0.41 10.62
C LEU A 86 13.12 0.88 10.59
N LYS A 87 12.90 1.81 11.53
CA LYS A 87 13.74 3.00 11.68
C LYS A 87 15.23 2.62 11.86
N GLY A 88 15.51 1.61 12.68
CA GLY A 88 16.87 1.09 12.87
C GLY A 88 17.48 0.55 11.58
N ILE A 89 16.71 -0.22 10.80
CA ILE A 89 17.12 -0.74 9.49
C ILE A 89 17.36 0.41 8.50
N MET A 90 16.43 1.36 8.40
CA MET A 90 16.56 2.55 7.53
C MET A 90 17.80 3.37 7.87
N ASN A 91 18.15 3.50 9.16
CA ASN A 91 19.37 4.18 9.58
C ASN A 91 20.63 3.45 9.13
N ALA A 92 20.64 2.12 9.26
CA ALA A 92 21.77 1.29 8.87
C ALA A 92 21.98 1.23 7.35
N THR A 93 20.95 1.55 6.56
CA THR A 93 20.92 1.41 5.09
C THR A 93 20.66 2.71 4.34
N LYS A 94 20.73 3.87 5.01
CA LYS A 94 20.28 5.17 4.50
C LYS A 94 20.92 5.66 3.20
N HIS A 95 22.11 5.18 2.87
CA HIS A 95 22.84 5.59 1.68
C HIS A 95 22.73 4.60 0.52
N ASN A 96 22.07 3.48 0.72
CA ASN A 96 22.02 2.41 -0.26
C ASN A 96 20.60 1.96 -0.60
N CYS A 97 19.68 1.91 0.37
CA CYS A 97 18.35 1.37 0.19
C CYS A 97 17.28 2.45 0.00
N THR A 98 16.46 2.29 -1.03
CA THR A 98 15.26 3.11 -1.25
C THR A 98 14.05 2.42 -0.64
N TRP A 99 13.25 3.17 0.11
CA TRP A 99 12.04 2.69 0.76
C TRP A 99 10.80 3.35 0.19
N TYR A 100 9.82 2.54 -0.17
CA TYR A 100 8.50 3.00 -0.60
C TYR A 100 7.43 2.39 0.31
N ALA A 101 6.69 3.23 1.03
CA ALA A 101 5.65 2.80 1.94
C ALA A 101 4.27 3.17 1.40
N MET A 102 3.34 2.22 1.41
CA MET A 102 1.98 2.45 0.97
C MET A 102 0.95 1.85 1.93
N GLY A 103 -0.26 2.36 1.87
CA GLY A 103 -1.38 1.91 2.70
C GLY A 103 -2.65 2.68 2.41
N ALA A 104 -3.70 2.37 3.14
CA ALA A 104 -4.98 3.08 3.10
C ALA A 104 -4.94 4.38 3.94
N ASP A 105 -6.05 5.09 4.03
CA ASP A 105 -6.15 6.36 4.77
C ASP A 105 -5.81 6.26 6.26
N GLY A 106 -6.01 5.09 6.86
CA GLY A 106 -5.59 4.79 8.23
C GLY A 106 -4.09 4.99 8.48
N LEU A 107 -3.24 4.80 7.46
CA LEU A 107 -1.80 5.07 7.55
C LEU A 107 -1.53 6.54 7.87
N ARG A 108 -2.13 7.47 7.10
CA ARG A 108 -1.98 8.91 7.34
C ARG A 108 -2.42 9.28 8.76
N ALA A 109 -3.61 8.83 9.18
CA ALA A 109 -4.13 9.10 10.51
C ALA A 109 -3.18 8.58 11.61
N LYS A 110 -2.63 7.39 11.45
CA LYS A 110 -1.69 6.78 12.40
C LYS A 110 -0.38 7.55 12.51
N ILE A 111 0.25 7.90 11.40
CA ILE A 111 1.50 8.67 11.36
C ILE A 111 1.28 10.07 11.95
N THR A 112 0.26 10.79 11.50
CA THR A 112 -0.06 12.14 12.01
C THR A 112 -0.34 12.12 13.51
N LYS A 113 -1.12 11.15 14.01
CA LYS A 113 -1.37 10.98 15.44
C LYS A 113 -0.07 10.70 16.21
N GLY A 114 0.82 9.88 15.67
CA GLY A 114 2.11 9.57 16.26
C GLY A 114 2.99 10.81 16.40
N ILE A 115 3.08 11.62 15.33
CA ILE A 115 3.85 12.86 15.30
C ILE A 115 3.25 13.89 16.29
N ASN A 116 1.95 14.15 16.24
CA ASN A 116 1.26 15.11 17.12
C ASN A 116 1.39 14.74 18.62
N ASN A 117 1.44 13.45 18.92
CA ASN A 117 1.65 12.96 20.29
C ASN A 117 3.14 12.85 20.66
N HIS A 118 4.06 13.40 19.86
CA HIS A 118 5.51 13.34 20.05
C HIS A 118 6.03 11.91 20.30
N LYS A 119 5.38 10.92 19.68
CA LYS A 119 5.76 9.52 19.87
C LYS A 119 7.05 9.23 19.10
N VAL A 120 8.07 8.76 19.83
CA VAL A 120 9.42 8.50 19.27
C VAL A 120 9.34 7.64 18.02
N GLY A 121 10.10 8.00 16.98
CA GLY A 121 10.24 7.24 15.75
C GLY A 121 9.31 7.65 14.62
N PHE A 122 8.13 8.23 14.89
CA PHE A 122 7.19 8.57 13.82
C PHE A 122 7.67 9.74 12.94
N ALA A 123 8.14 10.82 13.53
CA ALA A 123 8.68 11.96 12.78
C ALA A 123 9.92 11.56 11.97
N GLU A 124 10.81 10.77 12.60
CA GLU A 124 12.04 10.33 11.95
C GLU A 124 11.80 9.38 10.77
N ILE A 125 10.84 8.45 10.88
CA ILE A 125 10.46 7.57 9.75
C ILE A 125 9.81 8.39 8.65
N PHE A 126 8.90 9.30 9.01
CA PHE A 126 8.20 10.13 8.03
C PHE A 126 9.18 10.97 7.21
N SER A 127 10.17 11.61 7.86
CA SER A 127 11.20 12.38 7.18
C SER A 127 12.10 11.55 6.26
N ARG A 128 12.26 10.24 6.52
CA ARG A 128 13.03 9.34 5.65
C ARG A 128 12.24 8.85 4.44
N LEU A 129 10.93 8.96 4.48
CA LEU A 129 10.09 8.56 3.34
C LEU A 129 9.93 9.72 2.35
N SER A 130 9.48 10.88 2.74
CA SER A 130 9.38 12.07 1.88
C SER A 130 8.81 13.30 2.58
N ASP A 131 8.53 13.21 3.88
CA ASP A 131 7.80 14.23 4.66
C ASP A 131 6.42 14.60 4.08
N ASP A 132 5.90 13.81 3.14
CA ASP A 132 4.60 14.06 2.50
C ASP A 132 3.80 12.76 2.26
N PHE A 133 2.50 12.92 2.13
CA PHE A 133 1.57 11.86 1.75
C PHE A 133 1.07 12.07 0.33
N VAL A 134 1.56 11.29 -0.59
CA VAL A 134 1.06 11.28 -1.96
C VAL A 134 -0.27 10.53 -2.01
N THR A 135 -1.28 11.12 -2.63
CA THR A 135 -2.57 10.49 -2.91
C THR A 135 -2.77 10.40 -4.42
N LEU A 136 -3.16 9.20 -4.89
CA LEU A 136 -3.41 8.94 -6.31
C LEU A 136 -4.82 9.35 -6.72
N VAL A 137 -5.79 9.16 -5.81
CA VAL A 137 -7.19 9.49 -6.07
C VAL A 137 -7.41 10.98 -5.83
N PRO A 138 -7.88 11.73 -6.84
CA PRO A 138 -8.16 13.15 -6.69
C PRO A 138 -9.19 13.43 -5.59
N LYS A 139 -9.00 14.56 -4.89
CA LYS A 139 -9.95 15.03 -3.86
C LYS A 139 -11.15 15.75 -4.47
N ASN A 140 -10.95 16.43 -5.61
CA ASN A 140 -12.02 17.09 -6.34
C ASN A 140 -13.05 16.06 -6.84
N PRO A 141 -14.37 16.24 -6.60
CA PRO A 141 -15.39 15.27 -6.97
C PRO A 141 -15.47 14.95 -8.46
N GLU A 142 -15.24 15.93 -9.33
CA GLU A 142 -15.28 15.76 -10.79
C GLU A 142 -14.07 14.98 -11.27
N GLU A 143 -12.87 15.39 -10.91
CA GLU A 143 -11.62 14.69 -11.22
C GLU A 143 -11.61 13.27 -10.64
N ARG A 144 -12.16 13.10 -9.44
CA ARG A 144 -12.32 11.78 -8.81
C ARG A 144 -13.25 10.89 -9.62
N LYS A 145 -14.34 11.42 -10.14
CA LYS A 145 -15.28 10.69 -11.02
C LYS A 145 -14.57 10.27 -12.31
N GLU A 146 -13.84 11.19 -12.94
CA GLU A 146 -13.07 10.90 -14.16
C GLU A 146 -11.99 9.83 -13.92
N PHE A 147 -11.25 9.94 -12.82
CA PHE A 147 -10.25 8.95 -12.40
C PHE A 147 -10.87 7.54 -12.33
N TYR A 148 -12.01 7.39 -11.66
CA TYR A 148 -12.66 6.08 -11.54
C TYR A 148 -13.27 5.59 -12.84
N LEU A 149 -13.86 6.49 -13.67
CA LEU A 149 -14.36 6.11 -15.00
C LEU A 149 -13.23 5.54 -15.86
N LYS A 150 -12.08 6.21 -15.87
CA LYS A 150 -10.90 5.74 -16.60
C LYS A 150 -10.39 4.42 -16.02
N LEU A 151 -10.18 4.34 -14.72
CA LEU A 151 -9.67 3.13 -14.05
C LEU A 151 -10.54 1.90 -14.34
N PHE A 152 -11.86 2.03 -14.17
CA PHE A 152 -12.77 0.91 -14.45
C PHE A 152 -12.88 0.62 -15.94
N GLY A 153 -12.85 1.64 -16.78
CA GLY A 153 -12.88 1.50 -18.23
C GLY A 153 -11.68 0.71 -18.77
N ASP A 154 -10.48 1.11 -18.37
CA ASP A 154 -9.24 0.48 -18.81
C ASP A 154 -9.18 -1.00 -18.35
N VAL A 155 -9.50 -1.27 -17.08
CA VAL A 155 -9.49 -2.64 -16.54
C VAL A 155 -10.58 -3.50 -17.18
N ALA A 156 -11.79 -2.98 -17.35
CA ALA A 156 -12.87 -3.71 -18.02
C ALA A 156 -12.56 -3.98 -19.49
N TYR A 157 -12.00 -3.00 -20.19
CA TYR A 157 -11.63 -3.14 -21.60
C TYR A 157 -10.61 -4.27 -21.84
N VAL A 158 -9.60 -4.38 -20.98
CA VAL A 158 -8.58 -5.43 -21.12
C VAL A 158 -9.16 -6.82 -20.83
N ASN A 159 -10.06 -6.95 -19.84
CA ASN A 159 -10.51 -8.23 -19.33
C ASN A 159 -11.81 -8.76 -19.95
N LEU A 160 -12.66 -7.92 -20.57
CA LEU A 160 -13.89 -8.36 -21.22
C LEU A 160 -13.60 -8.90 -22.64
N LYS A 161 -14.19 -10.05 -22.98
CA LYS A 161 -14.18 -10.59 -24.35
C LYS A 161 -15.00 -9.69 -25.30
N ASN A 162 -16.21 -9.32 -24.87
CA ASN A 162 -17.09 -8.42 -25.61
C ASN A 162 -16.90 -6.97 -25.15
N LYS A 163 -16.22 -6.16 -25.96
CA LYS A 163 -15.91 -4.76 -25.65
C LYS A 163 -17.15 -3.85 -25.57
N ASN A 164 -18.27 -4.26 -26.16
CA ASN A 164 -19.52 -3.49 -26.09
C ASN A 164 -20.12 -3.45 -24.67
N GLU A 165 -19.73 -4.40 -23.81
CA GLU A 165 -20.20 -4.47 -22.42
C GLU A 165 -19.45 -3.54 -21.45
N VAL A 166 -18.32 -2.97 -21.87
CA VAL A 166 -17.47 -2.12 -21.01
C VAL A 166 -18.29 -1.01 -20.35
N ASN A 167 -19.07 -0.27 -21.15
CA ASN A 167 -19.86 0.85 -20.63
C ASN A 167 -20.90 0.43 -19.59
N GLU A 168 -21.53 -0.73 -19.76
CA GLU A 168 -22.51 -1.27 -18.80
C GLU A 168 -21.82 -1.65 -17.48
N VAL A 169 -20.68 -2.33 -17.56
CA VAL A 169 -19.90 -2.75 -16.39
C VAL A 169 -19.39 -1.54 -15.63
N VAL A 170 -18.85 -0.55 -16.33
CA VAL A 170 -18.39 0.71 -15.72
C VAL A 170 -19.53 1.44 -15.02
N LYS A 171 -20.71 1.56 -15.64
CA LYS A 171 -21.89 2.16 -15.00
C LYS A 171 -22.25 1.46 -13.69
N LYS A 172 -22.20 0.13 -13.64
CA LYS A 172 -22.46 -0.65 -12.40
C LYS A 172 -21.43 -0.36 -11.30
N CYS A 173 -20.17 -0.11 -11.66
CA CYS A 173 -19.10 0.25 -10.71
C CYS A 173 -19.22 1.70 -10.20
N MET A 174 -19.79 2.60 -11.01
CA MET A 174 -19.95 4.02 -10.67
C MET A 174 -21.17 4.32 -9.79
N VAL A 175 -21.99 3.31 -9.48
CA VAL A 175 -23.14 3.49 -8.57
C VAL A 175 -22.62 3.79 -7.17
N LYS A 176 -23.01 4.92 -6.62
CA LYS A 176 -22.72 5.29 -5.24
C LYS A 176 -23.43 4.34 -4.28
N VAL A 177 -22.68 3.69 -3.41
CA VAL A 177 -23.22 2.88 -2.32
C VAL A 177 -23.28 3.75 -1.07
N ALA A 178 -24.43 3.77 -0.38
CA ALA A 178 -24.52 4.44 0.92
C ALA A 178 -23.46 3.83 1.86
N ASN A 179 -22.68 4.68 2.52
CA ASN A 179 -21.70 4.22 3.50
C ASN A 179 -22.46 3.82 4.78
N PRO A 180 -22.49 2.54 5.19
CA PRO A 180 -23.21 2.10 6.38
C PRO A 180 -22.63 2.66 7.68
N PHE A 181 -21.42 3.25 7.64
CA PHE A 181 -20.70 3.79 8.81
C PHE A 181 -20.74 5.32 8.88
N GLU A 182 -21.31 6.03 7.89
CA GLU A 182 -21.53 7.47 7.99
C GLU A 182 -22.79 7.72 8.84
N GLY A 183 -22.58 8.12 10.08
CA GLY A 183 -23.64 8.64 10.92
C GLY A 183 -24.34 9.81 10.18
N LYS A 184 -25.68 9.85 10.29
CA LYS A 184 -26.56 10.82 9.62
C LYS A 184 -26.16 12.29 9.95
N GLN A 185 -25.12 12.81 9.32
CA GLN A 185 -24.95 14.25 9.18
C GLN A 185 -25.78 14.69 7.95
N LYS A 186 -26.82 15.45 8.24
CA LYS A 186 -27.70 16.06 7.22
C LYS A 186 -26.86 16.92 6.30
N GLY A 187 -26.76 16.57 5.02
CA GLY A 187 -26.35 17.51 3.98
C GLY A 187 -25.51 17.00 2.81
N GLU A 188 -24.73 15.92 2.95
CA GLU A 188 -23.93 15.42 1.84
C GLU A 188 -24.38 14.01 1.45
N GLN A 189 -24.83 13.85 0.20
CA GLN A 189 -25.04 12.54 -0.43
C GLN A 189 -23.67 11.91 -0.77
N GLY A 190 -22.90 11.57 0.25
CA GLY A 190 -21.58 10.94 0.16
C GLY A 190 -21.69 9.44 -0.11
N GLY A 191 -22.10 9.03 -1.30
CA GLY A 191 -22.00 7.62 -1.69
C GLY A 191 -20.57 7.28 -2.15
N ARG A 192 -20.01 6.18 -1.64
CA ARG A 192 -18.71 5.66 -2.07
C ARG A 192 -18.83 4.97 -3.43
N ILE A 193 -17.94 5.32 -4.38
CA ILE A 193 -17.76 4.59 -5.63
C ILE A 193 -17.24 3.18 -5.30
N LYS A 194 -17.72 2.16 -6.03
CA LYS A 194 -17.30 0.77 -5.81
C LYS A 194 -15.81 0.58 -6.14
N SER A 195 -15.20 -0.48 -5.62
CA SER A 195 -13.77 -0.76 -5.80
C SER A 195 -13.50 -1.65 -7.02
N LEU A 196 -12.23 -1.77 -7.43
CA LEU A 196 -11.81 -2.76 -8.43
C LEU A 196 -12.14 -4.20 -8.02
N ARG A 197 -12.22 -4.51 -6.72
CA ARG A 197 -12.67 -5.84 -6.26
C ARG A 197 -14.11 -6.15 -6.69
N TYR A 198 -14.98 -5.13 -6.69
CA TYR A 198 -16.34 -5.29 -7.21
C TYR A 198 -16.34 -5.49 -8.73
N LEU A 199 -15.51 -4.73 -9.46
CA LEU A 199 -15.32 -4.94 -10.90
C LEU A 199 -14.83 -6.36 -11.20
N GLU A 200 -13.84 -6.86 -10.47
CA GLU A 200 -13.33 -8.23 -10.60
C GLU A 200 -14.45 -9.27 -10.42
N THR A 201 -15.33 -9.06 -9.43
CA THR A 201 -16.50 -9.94 -9.23
C THR A 201 -17.44 -9.92 -10.43
N LEU A 202 -17.70 -8.73 -11.00
CA LEU A 202 -18.55 -8.60 -12.20
C LEU A 202 -17.93 -9.26 -13.44
N LEU A 203 -16.61 -9.22 -13.56
CA LEU A 203 -15.88 -9.85 -14.69
C LEU A 203 -15.93 -11.37 -14.58
N LYS A 204 -15.68 -11.94 -13.38
CA LYS A 204 -15.74 -13.40 -13.15
C LYS A 204 -17.12 -14.04 -13.43
N VAL A 205 -18.19 -13.30 -13.28
CA VAL A 205 -19.54 -13.79 -13.58
C VAL A 205 -19.81 -13.81 -15.10
N ARG A 206 -18.98 -13.16 -15.90
CA ARG A 206 -19.13 -13.00 -17.36
C ARG A 206 -18.09 -13.79 -18.17
N GLU A 207 -17.18 -14.50 -17.51
CA GLU A 207 -16.29 -15.50 -18.12
C GLU A 207 -17.02 -16.79 -18.48
#